data_675723af7975d102488d3bd2312602a8
#
_entry.id   675723af7975d102488d3bd2312602a8
#
_cell.length_a   1.000
_cell.length_b   1.000
_cell.length_c   1.000
_cell.angle_alpha   90.00
_cell.angle_beta   90.00
_cell.angle_gamma   90.00
#
_symmetry.space_group_name_H-M   'P 1'
#
loop_
_entity.id
_entity.type
_entity.pdbx_description
1 polymer ?
#
loop_
_entity_poly.entity_id
_entity_poly.type
_entity_poly.pdbx_seq_one_letter_code
_entity_poly.pdbx_strand_id
1 'polypeptide(L)'
;LLQQVGRLGGSAHLYVSAGFAVLIAFAARSLVKHKVPWSRVAAVVALEGIVYGVMLGPIASAMTSSANRLLSLDPAGSSMVANLVGSVGAGIFEELVFRLCLMSLLVWVGMRAVREWGVPRWVVGFVAVTGSALLFSWFHHLCGEPYDQGRFVFRAMAGVLLGLLMWTRGYGVCVYTHTVYNVYFYLRP
;
A
#
# COMPACT_ATOMS: atom_id res chain seq x y z
N LEU A 1 -6.14 10.14 3.85
CA LEU A 1 -5.21 10.09 5.00
C LEU A 1 -4.35 11.35 5.02
N LEU A 2 -3.69 11.77 3.93
CA LEU A 2 -2.92 13.03 3.86
C LEU A 2 -3.78 14.25 4.18
N GLN A 3 -5.06 14.30 3.76
CA GLN A 3 -6.00 15.37 4.14
C GLN A 3 -6.32 15.38 5.64
N GLN A 4 -6.29 14.24 6.31
CA GLN A 4 -6.51 14.17 7.75
C GLN A 4 -5.26 14.59 8.55
N VAL A 5 -4.06 14.26 8.07
CA VAL A 5 -2.81 14.80 8.64
C VAL A 5 -2.78 16.33 8.53
N GLY A 6 -3.35 16.91 7.45
CA GLY A 6 -3.52 18.35 7.30
C GLY A 6 -4.42 19.00 8.35
N ARG A 7 -5.38 18.26 8.92
CA ARG A 7 -6.26 18.73 10.00
C ARG A 7 -5.59 18.74 11.39
N LEU A 8 -4.48 18.02 11.56
CA LEU A 8 -3.73 17.95 12.83
C LEU A 8 -2.83 19.17 13.10
N GLY A 9 -2.82 20.16 12.20
CA GLY A 9 -2.00 21.37 12.34
C GLY A 9 -0.66 21.32 11.62
N GLY A 10 -0.04 22.47 11.35
CA GLY A 10 1.18 22.59 10.56
C GLY A 10 2.40 21.82 11.10
N SER A 11 2.44 21.50 12.40
CA SER A 11 3.49 20.68 13.01
C SER A 11 3.45 19.20 12.62
N ALA A 12 2.25 18.64 12.33
CA ALA A 12 2.12 17.23 11.97
C ALA A 12 2.82 16.89 10.65
N HIS A 13 2.78 17.80 9.68
CA HIS A 13 3.50 17.63 8.42
C HIS A 13 5.02 17.57 8.62
N LEU A 14 5.56 18.38 9.55
CA LEU A 14 6.98 18.37 9.87
C LEU A 14 7.40 17.05 10.51
N TYR A 15 6.64 16.53 11.46
CA TYR A 15 6.95 15.22 12.08
C TYR A 15 6.90 14.07 11.09
N VAL A 16 5.89 14.03 10.21
CA VAL A 16 5.77 13.01 9.16
C VAL A 16 6.95 13.12 8.19
N SER A 17 7.28 14.34 7.73
CA SER A 17 8.40 14.56 6.82
C SER A 17 9.74 14.22 7.45
N ALA A 18 9.95 14.57 8.73
CA ALA A 18 11.15 14.21 9.47
C ALA A 18 11.27 12.67 9.63
N GLY A 19 10.17 11.97 9.92
CA GLY A 19 10.13 10.52 9.97
C GLY A 19 10.55 9.88 8.65
N PHE A 20 10.01 10.37 7.53
CA PHE A 20 10.41 9.91 6.19
C PHE A 20 11.89 10.19 5.90
N ALA A 21 12.41 11.37 6.26
CA ALA A 21 13.81 11.70 6.06
C ALA A 21 14.75 10.76 6.84
N VAL A 22 14.38 10.38 8.07
CA VAL A 22 15.13 9.40 8.87
C VAL A 22 15.09 8.01 8.22
N LEU A 23 13.92 7.57 7.75
CA LEU A 23 13.80 6.29 7.05
C LEU A 23 14.63 6.25 5.76
N ILE A 24 14.62 7.32 4.97
CA ILE A 24 15.42 7.44 3.74
C ILE A 24 16.92 7.40 4.08
N ALA A 25 17.36 8.15 5.10
CA ALA A 25 18.75 8.15 5.52
C ALA A 25 19.22 6.77 6.00
N PHE A 26 18.38 6.07 6.77
CA PHE A 26 18.66 4.70 7.22
C PHE A 26 18.75 3.72 6.04
N ALA A 27 17.80 3.79 5.10
CA ALA A 27 17.80 2.97 3.90
C ALA A 27 19.04 3.23 3.03
N ALA A 28 19.40 4.49 2.78
CA ALA A 28 20.57 4.87 2.02
C ALA A 28 21.86 4.33 2.68
N ARG A 29 21.98 4.48 4.00
CA ARG A 29 23.12 3.93 4.75
C ARG A 29 23.20 2.39 4.63
N SER A 30 22.05 1.71 4.69
CA SER A 30 21.97 0.26 4.52
C SER A 30 22.43 -0.18 3.13
N LEU A 31 21.97 0.50 2.06
CA LEU A 31 22.37 0.23 0.68
C LEU A 31 23.89 0.36 0.49
N VAL A 32 24.46 1.44 1.01
CA VAL A 32 25.91 1.66 0.95
C VAL A 32 26.68 0.60 1.74
N LYS A 33 26.24 0.30 2.98
CA LYS A 33 26.88 -0.70 3.84
C LYS A 33 26.89 -2.08 3.20
N HIS A 34 25.80 -2.48 2.57
CA HIS A 34 25.67 -3.81 1.94
C HIS A 34 26.12 -3.84 0.48
N LYS A 35 26.70 -2.74 -0.05
CA LYS A 35 27.18 -2.63 -1.44
C LYS A 35 26.12 -3.06 -2.47
N VAL A 36 24.85 -2.73 -2.23
CA VAL A 36 23.73 -3.10 -3.11
C VAL A 36 23.86 -2.34 -4.44
N PRO A 37 23.76 -3.00 -5.60
CA PRO A 37 23.74 -2.34 -6.91
C PRO A 37 22.39 -1.63 -7.11
N TRP A 38 22.20 -0.52 -6.39
CA TRP A 38 20.93 0.16 -6.22
C TRP A 38 20.24 0.51 -7.56
N SER A 39 20.99 0.88 -8.59
CA SER A 39 20.43 1.24 -9.89
C SER A 39 19.75 0.06 -10.58
N ARG A 40 20.37 -1.12 -10.55
CA ARG A 40 19.78 -2.36 -11.08
C ARG A 40 18.58 -2.80 -10.27
N VAL A 41 18.68 -2.74 -8.95
CA VAL A 41 17.56 -3.09 -8.05
C VAL A 41 16.40 -2.14 -8.27
N ALA A 42 16.65 -0.82 -8.36
CA ALA A 42 15.61 0.17 -8.62
C ALA A 42 14.92 -0.05 -9.98
N ALA A 43 15.70 -0.37 -11.02
CA ALA A 43 15.13 -0.67 -12.35
C ALA A 43 14.21 -1.91 -12.32
N VAL A 44 14.65 -2.99 -11.65
CA VAL A 44 13.83 -4.21 -11.50
C VAL A 44 12.55 -3.92 -10.70
N VAL A 45 12.68 -3.24 -9.56
CA VAL A 45 11.54 -2.86 -8.70
C VAL A 45 10.53 -1.99 -9.47
N ALA A 46 11.02 -1.02 -10.24
CA ALA A 46 10.16 -0.15 -11.04
C ALA A 46 9.45 -0.94 -12.14
N LEU A 47 10.17 -1.81 -12.87
CA LEU A 47 9.59 -2.63 -13.92
C LEU A 47 8.51 -3.59 -13.38
N GLU A 48 8.82 -4.31 -12.30
CA GLU A 48 7.84 -5.17 -11.62
C GLU A 48 6.64 -4.37 -11.13
N GLY A 49 6.87 -3.21 -10.51
CA GLY A 49 5.81 -2.35 -10.02
C GLY A 49 4.89 -1.84 -11.14
N ILE A 50 5.43 -1.54 -12.33
CA ILE A 50 4.64 -1.17 -13.51
C ILE A 50 3.76 -2.34 -13.95
N VAL A 51 4.34 -3.52 -14.11
CA VAL A 51 3.60 -4.72 -14.56
C VAL A 51 2.49 -5.05 -13.57
N TYR A 52 2.83 -5.17 -12.29
CA TYR A 52 1.84 -5.50 -11.26
C TYR A 52 0.81 -4.38 -11.06
N GLY A 53 1.20 -3.11 -11.16
CA GLY A 53 0.30 -1.96 -11.00
C GLY A 53 -0.77 -1.92 -12.09
N VAL A 54 -0.40 -2.16 -13.34
CA VAL A 54 -1.37 -2.26 -14.45
C VAL A 54 -2.30 -3.47 -14.29
N MET A 55 -1.80 -4.57 -13.76
CA MET A 55 -2.58 -5.81 -13.56
C MET A 55 -3.43 -5.79 -12.30
N LEU A 56 -3.10 -4.97 -11.28
CA LEU A 56 -3.76 -4.97 -9.98
C LEU A 56 -5.27 -4.73 -10.08
N GLY A 57 -5.68 -3.70 -10.83
CA GLY A 57 -7.08 -3.38 -11.04
C GLY A 57 -7.87 -4.52 -11.70
N PRO A 58 -7.46 -4.99 -12.89
CA PRO A 58 -8.10 -6.13 -13.55
C PRO A 58 -8.20 -7.39 -12.68
N ILE A 59 -7.11 -7.76 -11.97
CA ILE A 59 -7.11 -8.95 -11.11
C ILE A 59 -8.06 -8.75 -9.92
N ALA A 60 -7.96 -7.63 -9.21
CA ALA A 60 -8.86 -7.34 -8.09
C ALA A 60 -10.32 -7.29 -8.54
N SER A 61 -10.59 -6.72 -9.71
CA SER A 61 -11.93 -6.68 -10.32
C SER A 61 -12.47 -8.05 -10.70
N ALA A 62 -11.63 -8.93 -11.24
CA ALA A 62 -12.03 -10.32 -11.54
C ALA A 62 -12.35 -11.12 -10.27
N MET A 63 -11.73 -10.77 -9.14
CA MET A 63 -11.99 -11.40 -7.85
C MET A 63 -13.25 -10.83 -7.16
N THR A 64 -13.83 -9.75 -7.68
CA THR A 64 -14.99 -9.07 -7.08
C THR A 64 -16.07 -8.85 -8.12
N SER A 65 -17.30 -9.25 -7.85
CA SER A 65 -18.45 -9.07 -8.76
C SER A 65 -18.87 -7.61 -8.96
N SER A 66 -18.21 -6.67 -8.30
CA SER A 66 -18.58 -5.25 -8.25
C SER A 66 -17.72 -4.34 -9.15
N ALA A 67 -16.93 -4.91 -10.04
CA ALA A 67 -15.95 -4.19 -10.88
C ALA A 67 -16.53 -3.02 -11.68
N ASN A 68 -17.74 -3.17 -12.23
CA ASN A 68 -18.34 -2.17 -13.11
C ASN A 68 -18.73 -0.85 -12.40
N ARG A 69 -18.94 -0.87 -11.08
CA ARG A 69 -19.28 0.33 -10.30
C ARG A 69 -18.07 1.16 -9.88
N LEU A 70 -16.89 0.54 -9.76
CA LEU A 70 -15.66 1.21 -9.33
C LEU A 70 -14.94 1.95 -10.43
N LEU A 71 -15.14 1.54 -11.67
CA LEU A 71 -14.57 2.20 -12.85
C LEU A 71 -15.27 3.50 -13.23
N SER A 72 -16.44 3.80 -12.63
CA SER A 72 -17.25 4.99 -12.89
C SER A 72 -17.09 6.10 -11.84
N LEU A 73 -16.16 5.98 -10.91
CA LEU A 73 -15.82 7.05 -9.97
C LEU A 73 -14.95 8.09 -10.66
N ASP A 74 -15.64 9.06 -11.27
CA ASP A 74 -15.00 10.24 -11.83
C ASP A 74 -14.36 11.07 -10.72
N PRO A 75 -13.05 11.34 -10.73
CA PRO A 75 -12.42 12.28 -9.80
C PRO A 75 -12.74 13.70 -10.23
N ALA A 76 -14.03 14.09 -10.10
CA ALA A 76 -14.51 15.39 -10.52
C ALA A 76 -13.72 16.50 -9.80
N GLY A 77 -12.99 17.30 -10.56
CA GLY A 77 -12.54 18.63 -10.18
C GLY A 77 -11.13 18.80 -9.62
N SER A 78 -10.29 17.76 -9.57
CA SER A 78 -8.88 17.92 -9.18
C SER A 78 -7.95 18.09 -10.38
N SER A 79 -6.92 18.94 -10.26
CA SER A 79 -5.92 19.08 -11.33
C SER A 79 -5.12 17.78 -11.51
N MET A 80 -4.69 17.49 -12.75
CA MET A 80 -3.87 16.31 -13.07
C MET A 80 -2.62 16.20 -12.16
N VAL A 81 -1.99 17.33 -11.86
CA VAL A 81 -0.82 17.39 -10.99
C VAL A 81 -1.19 16.97 -9.56
N ALA A 82 -2.33 17.46 -9.03
CA ALA A 82 -2.80 17.08 -7.69
C ALA A 82 -3.09 15.57 -7.61
N ASN A 83 -3.69 14.99 -8.66
CA ASN A 83 -3.94 13.55 -8.74
C ASN A 83 -2.66 12.73 -8.78
N LEU A 84 -1.65 13.15 -9.55
CA LEU A 84 -0.36 12.47 -9.62
C LEU A 84 0.38 12.53 -8.27
N VAL A 85 0.47 13.71 -7.66
CA VAL A 85 1.10 13.88 -6.34
C VAL A 85 0.35 13.07 -5.27
N GLY A 86 -0.98 13.11 -5.31
CA GLY A 86 -1.83 12.32 -4.41
C GLY A 86 -1.63 10.82 -4.59
N SER A 87 -1.51 10.33 -5.82
CA SER A 87 -1.27 8.90 -6.13
C SER A 87 0.07 8.41 -5.57
N VAL A 88 1.13 9.19 -5.76
CA VAL A 88 2.46 8.86 -5.22
C VAL A 88 2.42 8.90 -3.68
N GLY A 89 1.85 9.96 -3.11
CA GLY A 89 1.74 10.12 -1.67
C GLY A 89 0.93 9.01 -1.01
N ALA A 90 -0.21 8.65 -1.59
CA ALA A 90 -1.04 7.54 -1.11
C ALA A 90 -0.29 6.21 -1.20
N GLY A 91 0.31 5.90 -2.36
CA GLY A 91 1.08 4.67 -2.54
C GLY A 91 2.22 4.51 -1.53
N ILE A 92 2.96 5.58 -1.21
CA ILE A 92 4.04 5.52 -0.22
C ILE A 92 3.48 5.40 1.20
N PHE A 93 2.54 6.28 1.57
CA PHE A 93 2.09 6.40 2.95
C PHE A 93 1.19 5.24 3.39
N GLU A 94 0.27 4.81 2.54
CA GLU A 94 -0.64 3.71 2.86
C GLU A 94 0.13 2.39 2.94
N GLU A 95 1.07 2.14 2.03
CA GLU A 95 1.90 0.95 2.11
C GLU A 95 2.86 0.96 3.32
N LEU A 96 3.36 2.16 3.73
CA LEU A 96 4.13 2.29 4.96
C LEU A 96 3.29 1.87 6.18
N VAL A 97 2.07 2.39 6.30
CA VAL A 97 1.21 2.14 7.46
C VAL A 97 0.70 0.71 7.47
N PHE A 98 0.12 0.23 6.36
CA PHE A 98 -0.60 -1.04 6.36
C PHE A 98 0.31 -2.24 6.09
N ARG A 99 1.37 -2.10 5.27
CA ARG A 99 2.24 -3.23 4.90
C ARG A 99 3.52 -3.25 5.72
N LEU A 100 4.22 -2.13 5.79
CA LEU A 100 5.49 -2.11 6.53
C LEU A 100 5.24 -2.12 8.05
N CYS A 101 4.36 -1.27 8.58
CA CYS A 101 4.14 -1.19 10.02
C CYS A 101 3.13 -2.25 10.50
N LEU A 102 1.87 -2.18 10.06
CA LEU A 102 0.79 -3.01 10.61
C LEU A 102 0.98 -4.49 10.29
N MET A 103 1.17 -4.86 9.02
CA MET A 103 1.34 -6.26 8.63
C MET A 103 2.58 -6.88 9.29
N SER A 104 3.72 -6.14 9.34
CA SER A 104 4.93 -6.62 10.02
C SER A 104 4.71 -6.80 11.52
N LEU A 105 3.96 -5.89 12.16
CA LEU A 105 3.58 -6.01 13.57
C LEU A 105 2.69 -7.24 13.80
N LEU A 106 1.68 -7.46 12.95
CA LEU A 106 0.80 -8.63 13.03
C LEU A 106 1.58 -9.94 12.89
N VAL A 107 2.54 -10.00 11.95
CA VAL A 107 3.43 -11.16 11.82
C VAL A 107 4.27 -11.34 13.08
N TRP A 108 4.88 -10.28 13.59
CA TRP A 108 5.74 -10.34 14.76
C TRP A 108 4.97 -10.79 16.03
N VAL A 109 3.81 -10.20 16.27
CA VAL A 109 2.93 -10.56 17.41
C VAL A 109 2.41 -11.98 17.21
N GLY A 110 1.91 -12.31 16.03
CA GLY A 110 1.37 -13.63 15.71
C GLY A 110 2.41 -14.74 15.91
N MET A 111 3.63 -14.55 15.41
CA MET A 111 4.72 -15.51 15.62
C MET A 111 5.07 -15.73 17.10
N ARG A 112 4.95 -14.67 17.92
CA ARG A 112 5.16 -14.80 19.36
C ARG A 112 4.01 -15.50 20.06
N ALA A 113 2.78 -15.16 19.71
CA ALA A 113 1.57 -15.73 20.30
C ALA A 113 1.45 -17.24 20.06
N VAL A 114 1.86 -17.72 18.87
CA VAL A 114 1.73 -19.14 18.50
C VAL A 114 3.04 -19.93 18.61
N ARG A 115 4.05 -19.37 19.26
CA ARG A 115 5.39 -19.96 19.34
C ARG A 115 5.41 -21.39 19.87
N GLU A 116 4.59 -21.66 20.88
CA GLU A 116 4.55 -22.97 21.56
C GLU A 116 3.63 -23.97 20.86
N TRP A 117 2.80 -23.51 19.92
CA TRP A 117 1.80 -24.35 19.25
C TRP A 117 2.28 -24.96 17.93
N GLY A 118 3.53 -24.67 17.52
CA GLY A 118 4.10 -25.19 16.28
C GLY A 118 3.40 -24.74 15.00
N VAL A 119 2.66 -23.63 15.05
CA VAL A 119 1.93 -23.10 13.89
C VAL A 119 2.91 -22.66 12.80
N PRO A 120 2.74 -23.12 11.54
CA PRO A 120 3.61 -22.75 10.45
C PRO A 120 3.60 -21.24 10.17
N ARG A 121 4.77 -20.68 9.85
CA ARG A 121 4.94 -19.25 9.55
C ARG A 121 4.01 -18.72 8.45
N TRP A 122 3.70 -19.54 7.47
CA TRP A 122 2.80 -19.15 6.37
C TRP A 122 1.35 -18.92 6.86
N VAL A 123 0.88 -19.64 7.88
CA VAL A 123 -0.45 -19.41 8.49
C VAL A 123 -0.51 -18.03 9.13
N VAL A 124 0.51 -17.69 9.93
CA VAL A 124 0.63 -16.37 10.55
C VAL A 124 0.70 -15.27 9.47
N GLY A 125 1.49 -15.52 8.42
CA GLY A 125 1.59 -14.62 7.27
C GLY A 125 0.25 -14.41 6.57
N PHE A 126 -0.49 -15.48 6.32
CA PHE A 126 -1.82 -15.42 5.71
C PHE A 126 -2.80 -14.59 6.54
N VAL A 127 -2.84 -14.82 7.87
CA VAL A 127 -3.69 -14.04 8.79
C VAL A 127 -3.28 -12.57 8.80
N ALA A 128 -1.98 -12.27 8.82
CA ALA A 128 -1.47 -10.90 8.82
C ALA A 128 -1.79 -10.16 7.50
N VAL A 129 -1.62 -10.82 6.36
CA VAL A 129 -1.98 -10.27 5.04
C VAL A 129 -3.48 -9.97 4.97
N THR A 130 -4.32 -10.94 5.32
CA THR A 130 -5.77 -10.78 5.28
C THR A 130 -6.24 -9.72 6.27
N GLY A 131 -5.75 -9.76 7.51
CA GLY A 131 -6.11 -8.79 8.54
C GLY A 131 -5.71 -7.36 8.17
N SER A 132 -4.49 -7.17 7.67
CA SER A 132 -4.04 -5.84 7.21
C SER A 132 -4.83 -5.32 6.00
N ALA A 133 -5.24 -6.21 5.09
CA ALA A 133 -6.03 -5.86 3.92
C ALA A 133 -7.47 -5.44 4.30
N LEU A 134 -8.10 -6.13 5.23
CA LEU A 134 -9.42 -5.78 5.75
C LEU A 134 -9.38 -4.43 6.48
N LEU A 135 -8.37 -4.23 7.34
CA LEU A 135 -8.19 -2.96 8.05
C LEU A 135 -7.89 -1.80 7.08
N PHE A 136 -7.10 -2.04 6.04
CA PHE A 136 -6.84 -1.08 4.97
C PHE A 136 -8.14 -0.64 4.28
N SER A 137 -8.98 -1.60 3.89
CA SER A 137 -10.26 -1.30 3.25
C SER A 137 -11.21 -0.57 4.19
N TRP A 138 -11.31 -1.03 5.44
CA TRP A 138 -12.16 -0.41 6.46
C TRP A 138 -11.75 1.02 6.80
N PHE A 139 -10.45 1.28 6.84
CA PHE A 139 -9.90 2.59 7.15
C PHE A 139 -10.40 3.70 6.21
N HIS A 140 -10.60 3.41 4.91
CA HIS A 140 -11.15 4.39 3.96
C HIS A 140 -12.55 4.85 4.35
N HIS A 141 -13.38 3.95 4.87
CA HIS A 141 -14.72 4.29 5.36
C HIS A 141 -14.68 5.10 6.66
N LEU A 142 -13.72 4.80 7.55
CA LEU A 142 -13.49 5.61 8.76
C LEU A 142 -13.00 7.03 8.42
N CYS A 143 -12.33 7.21 7.29
CA CYS A 143 -11.83 8.51 6.82
C CYS A 143 -12.91 9.37 6.12
N GLY A 144 -14.17 8.96 6.16
CA GLY A 144 -15.31 9.75 5.71
C GLY A 144 -15.87 9.36 4.34
N GLU A 145 -15.40 8.26 3.75
CA GLU A 145 -16.02 7.70 2.55
C GLU A 145 -17.28 6.91 2.93
N PRO A 146 -18.44 7.16 2.31
CA PRO A 146 -19.65 6.37 2.55
C PRO A 146 -19.39 4.87 2.32
N TYR A 147 -19.96 4.03 3.20
CA TYR A 147 -19.79 2.59 3.06
C TYR A 147 -20.44 2.09 1.76
N ASP A 148 -19.66 1.39 0.96
CA ASP A 148 -20.11 0.65 -0.21
C ASP A 148 -19.44 -0.73 -0.19
N GLN A 149 -20.26 -1.78 -0.20
CA GLN A 149 -19.78 -3.17 -0.10
C GLN A 149 -18.86 -3.53 -1.27
N GLY A 150 -19.15 -3.05 -2.48
CA GLY A 150 -18.35 -3.33 -3.66
C GLY A 150 -16.95 -2.72 -3.53
N ARG A 151 -16.86 -1.46 -3.12
CA ARG A 151 -15.59 -0.77 -2.87
C ARG A 151 -14.81 -1.42 -1.73
N PHE A 152 -15.51 -1.79 -0.66
CA PHE A 152 -14.88 -2.49 0.47
C PHE A 152 -14.22 -3.79 0.00
N VAL A 153 -14.96 -4.65 -0.69
CA VAL A 153 -14.45 -5.96 -1.15
C VAL A 153 -13.33 -5.77 -2.18
N PHE A 154 -13.48 -4.84 -3.14
CA PHE A 154 -12.44 -4.55 -4.11
C PHE A 154 -11.13 -4.12 -3.45
N ARG A 155 -11.18 -3.16 -2.51
CA ARG A 155 -9.99 -2.69 -1.78
C ARG A 155 -9.38 -3.77 -0.91
N ALA A 156 -10.20 -4.60 -0.27
CA ALA A 156 -9.72 -5.73 0.51
C ALA A 156 -8.96 -6.72 -0.39
N MET A 157 -9.47 -7.04 -1.58
CA MET A 157 -8.78 -7.90 -2.53
C MET A 157 -7.48 -7.28 -3.07
N ALA A 158 -7.53 -6.00 -3.47
CA ALA A 158 -6.32 -5.26 -3.83
C ALA A 158 -5.31 -5.24 -2.66
N GLY A 159 -5.81 -5.08 -1.45
CA GLY A 159 -5.03 -5.12 -0.21
C GLY A 159 -4.35 -6.47 0.03
N VAL A 160 -5.03 -7.57 -0.25
CA VAL A 160 -4.44 -8.93 -0.19
C VAL A 160 -3.33 -9.08 -1.23
N LEU A 161 -3.57 -8.67 -2.48
CA LEU A 161 -2.56 -8.74 -3.54
C LEU A 161 -1.30 -7.92 -3.19
N LEU A 162 -1.48 -6.68 -2.69
CA LEU A 162 -0.38 -5.84 -2.22
C LEU A 162 0.33 -6.46 -1.00
N GLY A 163 -0.41 -7.07 -0.07
CA GLY A 163 0.17 -7.80 1.05
C GLY A 163 1.00 -9.02 0.62
N LEU A 164 0.56 -9.75 -0.39
CA LEU A 164 1.32 -10.85 -1.00
C LEU A 164 2.59 -10.33 -1.70
N LEU A 165 2.52 -9.20 -2.41
CA LEU A 165 3.69 -8.55 -2.99
C LEU A 165 4.68 -8.10 -1.90
N MET A 166 4.19 -7.51 -0.82
CA MET A 166 5.04 -7.17 0.33
C MET A 166 5.74 -8.40 0.90
N TRP A 167 5.02 -9.53 1.04
CA TRP A 167 5.55 -10.78 1.59
C TRP A 167 6.61 -11.44 0.69
N THR A 168 6.41 -11.38 -0.64
CA THR A 168 7.24 -12.11 -1.62
C THR A 168 8.31 -11.25 -2.28
N ARG A 169 8.01 -9.97 -2.54
CA ARG A 169 8.86 -9.04 -3.31
C ARG A 169 9.37 -7.85 -2.49
N GLY A 170 8.75 -7.61 -1.34
CA GLY A 170 9.14 -6.54 -0.43
C GLY A 170 8.48 -5.19 -0.69
N TYR A 171 8.79 -4.23 0.18
CA TYR A 171 8.13 -2.94 0.28
C TYR A 171 8.21 -2.10 -1.00
N GLY A 172 9.38 -2.05 -1.65
CA GLY A 172 9.59 -1.23 -2.84
C GLY A 172 8.65 -1.60 -3.99
N VAL A 173 8.54 -2.90 -4.30
CA VAL A 173 7.62 -3.39 -5.36
C VAL A 173 6.17 -3.06 -5.01
N CYS A 174 5.79 -3.24 -3.74
CA CYS A 174 4.44 -2.94 -3.26
C CYS A 174 4.07 -1.47 -3.47
N VAL A 175 4.94 -0.54 -3.08
CA VAL A 175 4.75 0.91 -3.25
C VAL A 175 4.63 1.29 -4.73
N TYR A 176 5.54 0.79 -5.58
CA TYR A 176 5.48 1.07 -7.02
C TYR A 176 4.20 0.53 -7.66
N THR A 177 3.80 -0.70 -7.31
CA THR A 177 2.56 -1.32 -7.78
C THR A 177 1.35 -0.47 -7.42
N HIS A 178 1.23 -0.06 -6.17
CA HIS A 178 0.10 0.76 -5.70
C HIS A 178 0.09 2.15 -6.39
N THR A 179 1.24 2.80 -6.44
CA THR A 179 1.39 4.11 -7.09
C THR A 179 1.00 4.04 -8.57
N VAL A 180 1.52 3.06 -9.32
CA VAL A 180 1.23 2.88 -10.75
C VAL A 180 -0.26 2.58 -10.95
N TYR A 181 -0.86 1.74 -10.11
CA TYR A 181 -2.29 1.48 -10.17
C TYR A 181 -3.11 2.77 -9.99
N ASN A 182 -2.79 3.60 -8.99
CA ASN A 182 -3.49 4.85 -8.74
C ASN A 182 -3.34 5.83 -9.92
N VAL A 183 -2.11 5.99 -10.44
CA VAL A 183 -1.84 6.83 -11.61
C VAL A 183 -2.61 6.33 -12.83
N TYR A 184 -2.56 5.02 -13.09
CA TYR A 184 -3.29 4.41 -14.21
C TYR A 184 -4.81 4.61 -14.09
N PHE A 185 -5.35 4.49 -12.86
CA PHE A 185 -6.77 4.72 -12.58
C PHE A 185 -7.19 6.16 -12.88
N TYR A 186 -6.38 7.16 -12.48
CA TYR A 186 -6.68 8.58 -12.73
C TYR A 186 -6.40 9.05 -14.17
N LEU A 187 -5.59 8.32 -14.94
CA LEU A 187 -5.31 8.63 -16.34
C LEU A 187 -6.29 7.95 -17.31
N ARG A 188 -7.14 7.04 -16.83
CA ARG A 188 -8.19 6.46 -17.68
C ARG A 188 -9.24 7.51 -18.01
N PRO A 189 -9.57 7.68 -19.31
CA PRO A 189 -10.66 8.55 -19.74
C PRO A 189 -12.02 8.03 -19.30
#